data_a083c2cff7c86edbf583a3dfcefb5cf3
#
_entry.id   a083c2cff7c86edbf583a3dfcefb5cf3
#
_cell.length_a   1.000
_cell.length_b   1.000
_cell.length_c   1.000
_cell.angle_alpha   90.00
_cell.angle_beta   90.00
_cell.angle_gamma   90.00
#
_symmetry.space_group_name_H-M   'P 1'
#
loop_
_entity.id
_entity.type
_entity.pdbx_description
1 polymer ?
#
loop_
_entity_poly.entity_id
_entity_poly.type
_entity_poly.pdbx_seq_one_letter_code
_entity_poly.pdbx_strand_id
1 'polypeptide(L)'
;MSDLTNNNVIPTQELLIRLERNKMSMLRLSQKLNSYTCEPNNKSCFEKLYELRQDFKTFANRQTRLMGLLKTEDSVRDNLDSEVRKHLKSFKKLESDMASYLLDTNKYY
;
A
#
# COMPACT_ATOMS: atom_id res chain seq x y z
N MET A 1 9.24 -18.82 -28.73
CA MET A 1 9.53 -18.52 -27.42
C MET A 1 8.57 -17.57 -26.75
N SER A 2 8.07 -18.01 -25.66
CA SER A 2 7.07 -17.26 -24.95
C SER A 2 7.64 -16.15 -24.08
N ASP A 3 8.95 -16.06 -23.96
CA ASP A 3 9.55 -15.12 -23.02
C ASP A 3 9.22 -13.67 -23.29
N LEU A 4 9.20 -13.31 -24.58
CA LEU A 4 8.90 -11.93 -24.92
C LEU A 4 7.45 -11.58 -24.61
N THR A 5 6.54 -12.51 -24.85
CA THR A 5 5.14 -12.28 -24.55
C THR A 5 4.85 -12.34 -23.06
N ASN A 6 5.69 -13.07 -22.33
CA ASN A 6 5.50 -13.24 -20.89
C ASN A 6 6.23 -12.22 -20.05
N ASN A 7 7.00 -11.32 -20.65
CA ASN A 7 7.74 -10.33 -19.91
C ASN A 7 6.85 -9.42 -19.07
N ASN A 8 5.61 -9.26 -19.48
CA ASN A 8 4.66 -8.41 -18.76
C ASN A 8 3.75 -9.19 -17.82
N VAL A 9 3.90 -10.52 -17.81
CA VAL A 9 3.08 -11.37 -16.96
C VAL A 9 3.91 -11.79 -15.75
N ILE A 10 3.47 -11.39 -14.58
CA ILE A 10 4.13 -11.77 -13.34
C ILE A 10 3.41 -13.01 -12.79
N PRO A 11 4.15 -14.07 -12.45
CA PRO A 11 3.52 -15.25 -11.87
C PRO A 11 2.73 -14.92 -10.61
N THR A 12 1.63 -15.64 -10.42
CA THR A 12 0.74 -15.39 -9.29
C THR A 12 1.48 -15.41 -7.95
N GLN A 13 2.36 -16.40 -7.77
CA GLN A 13 3.11 -16.49 -6.52
C GLN A 13 3.99 -15.27 -6.28
N GLU A 14 4.61 -14.76 -7.34
CA GLU A 14 5.43 -13.57 -7.21
C GLU A 14 4.60 -12.34 -6.84
N LEU A 15 3.42 -12.21 -7.44
CA LEU A 15 2.50 -11.13 -7.08
C LEU A 15 2.08 -11.22 -5.61
N LEU A 16 1.76 -12.42 -5.16
CA LEU A 16 1.39 -12.65 -3.76
C LEU A 16 2.53 -12.28 -2.81
N ILE A 17 3.76 -12.64 -3.19
CA ILE A 17 4.94 -12.29 -2.38
C ILE A 17 5.12 -10.78 -2.31
N ARG A 18 4.98 -10.10 -3.44
CA ARG A 18 5.10 -8.64 -3.47
C ARG A 18 4.03 -7.96 -2.62
N LEU A 19 2.80 -8.45 -2.73
CA LEU A 19 1.70 -7.92 -1.93
C LEU A 19 1.94 -8.16 -0.44
N GLU A 20 2.43 -9.33 -0.08
CA GLU A 20 2.72 -9.64 1.31
C GLU A 20 3.83 -8.76 1.88
N ARG A 21 4.88 -8.51 1.10
CA ARG A 21 5.95 -7.59 1.52
C ARG A 21 5.41 -6.18 1.74
N ASN A 22 4.57 -5.73 0.81
CA ASN A 22 3.98 -4.40 0.93
C ASN A 22 3.07 -4.30 2.15
N LYS A 23 2.32 -5.36 2.42
CA LYS A 23 1.48 -5.44 3.61
C LYS A 23 2.31 -5.28 4.89
N MET A 24 3.44 -5.97 4.97
CA MET A 24 4.31 -5.88 6.14
C MET A 24 4.90 -4.49 6.29
N SER A 25 5.33 -3.88 5.18
CA SER A 25 5.84 -2.52 5.20
C SER A 25 4.78 -1.53 5.64
N MET A 26 3.56 -1.71 5.16
CA MET A 26 2.44 -0.83 5.53
C MET A 26 2.07 -0.97 7.00
N LEU A 27 2.13 -2.17 7.53
CA LEU A 27 1.88 -2.38 8.94
C LEU A 27 2.90 -1.64 9.80
N ARG A 28 4.17 -1.70 9.42
CA ARG A 28 5.23 -0.98 10.15
C ARG A 28 5.01 0.52 10.11
N LEU A 29 4.69 1.05 8.92
CA LEU A 29 4.42 2.48 8.77
C LEU A 29 3.19 2.90 9.56
N SER A 30 2.14 2.07 9.55
CA SER A 30 0.93 2.32 10.30
C SER A 30 1.20 2.38 11.80
N GLN A 31 2.04 1.47 12.30
CA GLN A 31 2.43 1.46 13.72
C GLN A 31 3.17 2.74 14.09
N LYS A 32 4.10 3.16 13.23
CA LYS A 32 4.82 4.42 13.44
C LYS A 32 3.87 5.61 13.41
N LEU A 33 2.95 5.61 12.46
CA LEU A 33 1.96 6.68 12.34
C LEU A 33 1.11 6.78 13.60
N ASN A 34 0.70 5.66 14.15
CA ASN A 34 -0.13 5.62 15.35
C ASN A 34 0.62 6.00 16.62
N SER A 35 1.95 5.93 16.60
CA SER A 35 2.76 6.31 17.75
C SER A 35 3.03 7.81 17.81
N TYR A 36 2.75 8.54 16.73
CA TYR A 36 2.94 9.98 16.71
C TYR A 36 1.69 10.71 17.18
N THR A 37 1.92 11.76 17.93
CA THR A 37 0.84 12.62 18.40
C THR A 37 1.04 14.02 17.84
N CYS A 38 -0.03 14.59 17.30
CA CYS A 38 0.00 15.97 16.88
C CYS A 38 -0.12 16.88 18.10
N GLU A 39 0.52 18.03 18.04
CA GLU A 39 0.32 19.03 19.07
C GLU A 39 -1.14 19.49 19.07
N PRO A 40 -1.74 19.77 20.23
CA PRO A 40 -3.18 20.04 20.32
C PRO A 40 -3.68 21.16 19.42
N ASN A 41 -2.85 22.16 19.17
CA ASN A 41 -3.25 23.32 18.37
C ASN A 41 -2.80 23.19 16.90
N ASN A 42 -2.26 22.05 16.50
CA ASN A 42 -1.81 21.83 15.12
C ASN A 42 -2.89 21.13 14.32
N LYS A 43 -3.84 21.91 13.83
CA LYS A 43 -4.95 21.40 13.05
C LYS A 43 -4.49 20.72 11.77
N SER A 44 -3.50 21.29 11.10
CA SER A 44 -2.96 20.75 9.85
C SER A 44 -2.38 19.34 10.06
N CYS A 45 -1.70 19.12 11.17
CA CYS A 45 -1.16 17.82 11.51
C CYS A 45 -2.29 16.80 11.68
N PHE A 46 -3.34 17.14 12.40
CA PHE A 46 -4.48 16.23 12.61
C PHE A 46 -5.19 15.90 11.32
N GLU A 47 -5.38 16.89 10.44
CA GLU A 47 -6.01 16.65 9.14
C GLU A 47 -5.20 15.70 8.30
N LYS A 48 -3.89 15.89 8.24
CA LYS A 48 -3.00 15.02 7.48
C LYS A 48 -2.98 13.60 8.04
N LEU A 49 -2.92 13.49 9.36
CA LEU A 49 -2.95 12.20 10.02
C LEU A 49 -4.24 11.45 9.71
N TYR A 50 -5.38 12.16 9.74
CA TYR A 50 -6.67 11.56 9.41
C TYR A 50 -6.68 11.04 7.97
N GLU A 51 -6.22 11.86 7.02
CA GLU A 51 -6.16 11.47 5.62
C GLU A 51 -5.31 10.21 5.43
N LEU A 52 -4.14 10.17 6.04
CA LEU A 52 -3.23 9.04 5.90
C LEU A 52 -3.83 7.76 6.48
N ARG A 53 -4.53 7.87 7.59
CA ARG A 53 -5.21 6.72 8.19
C ARG A 53 -6.32 6.21 7.29
N GLN A 54 -7.07 7.10 6.64
CA GLN A 54 -8.10 6.71 5.69
C GLN A 54 -7.48 6.06 4.46
N ASP A 55 -6.41 6.62 3.93
CA ASP A 55 -5.70 6.05 2.78
C ASP A 55 -5.16 4.67 3.10
N PHE A 56 -4.60 4.50 4.29
CA PHE A 56 -4.11 3.19 4.73
C PHE A 56 -5.24 2.17 4.81
N LYS A 57 -6.37 2.58 5.36
CA LYS A 57 -7.52 1.68 5.50
C LYS A 57 -8.04 1.24 4.14
N THR A 58 -8.16 2.18 3.21
CA THR A 58 -8.58 1.89 1.84
C THR A 58 -7.59 0.93 1.17
N PHE A 59 -6.30 1.20 1.34
CA PHE A 59 -5.25 0.34 0.80
C PHE A 59 -5.34 -1.07 1.37
N ALA A 60 -5.48 -1.19 2.68
CA ALA A 60 -5.53 -2.49 3.35
C ALA A 60 -6.73 -3.31 2.88
N ASN A 61 -7.89 -2.67 2.71
CA ASN A 61 -9.08 -3.36 2.22
C ASN A 61 -8.90 -3.85 0.79
N ARG A 62 -8.32 -3.03 -0.07
CA ARG A 62 -8.03 -3.43 -1.45
C ARG A 62 -7.01 -4.57 -1.48
N GLN A 63 -6.00 -4.49 -0.64
CA GLN A 63 -4.97 -5.52 -0.51
C GLN A 63 -5.60 -6.89 -0.20
N THR A 64 -6.47 -6.92 0.79
CA THR A 64 -7.13 -8.15 1.19
C THR A 64 -7.97 -8.73 0.04
N ARG A 65 -8.69 -7.86 -0.66
CA ARG A 65 -9.52 -8.29 -1.78
C ARG A 65 -8.66 -8.87 -2.91
N LEU A 66 -7.60 -8.16 -3.29
CA LEU A 66 -6.74 -8.61 -4.39
C LEU A 66 -6.03 -9.90 -4.05
N MET A 67 -5.54 -10.05 -2.83
CA MET A 67 -4.90 -11.30 -2.43
C MET A 67 -5.88 -12.46 -2.45
N GLY A 68 -7.12 -12.22 -2.03
CA GLY A 68 -8.16 -13.25 -2.12
C GLY A 68 -8.44 -13.67 -3.55
N LEU A 69 -8.55 -12.70 -4.46
CA LEU A 69 -8.80 -12.98 -5.87
C LEU A 69 -7.64 -13.73 -6.52
N LEU A 70 -6.40 -13.38 -6.16
CA LEU A 70 -5.23 -14.07 -6.71
C LEU A 70 -5.16 -15.54 -6.28
N LYS A 71 -5.73 -15.85 -5.14
CA LYS A 71 -5.75 -17.24 -4.65
C LYS A 71 -6.83 -18.08 -5.28
N THR A 72 -7.80 -17.47 -5.97
CA THR A 72 -8.82 -18.19 -6.70
C THR A 72 -8.36 -18.33 -8.14
N GLU A 73 -8.57 -19.50 -8.73
CA GLU A 73 -8.04 -19.78 -10.05
C GLU A 73 -8.91 -19.26 -11.19
N ASP A 74 -10.14 -18.88 -10.89
CA ASP A 74 -11.13 -18.55 -11.91
C ASP A 74 -11.18 -17.09 -12.28
N SER A 75 -10.29 -16.29 -11.75
CA SER A 75 -10.28 -14.85 -12.02
C SER A 75 -9.87 -14.55 -13.45
N VAL A 76 -10.43 -13.48 -14.02
CA VAL A 76 -9.98 -12.97 -15.29
C VAL A 76 -8.61 -12.36 -15.08
N ARG A 77 -7.60 -13.09 -15.45
CA ARG A 77 -6.21 -12.81 -15.07
C ARG A 77 -5.72 -11.46 -15.56
N ASP A 78 -6.08 -11.07 -16.78
CA ASP A 78 -5.59 -9.84 -17.36
C ASP A 78 -6.08 -8.62 -16.57
N ASN A 79 -7.35 -8.60 -16.22
CA ASN A 79 -7.92 -7.50 -15.43
C ASN A 79 -7.33 -7.47 -14.03
N LEU A 80 -7.14 -8.64 -13.45
CA LEU A 80 -6.58 -8.75 -12.12
C LEU A 80 -5.13 -8.28 -12.08
N ASP A 81 -4.34 -8.66 -13.09
CA ASP A 81 -2.95 -8.18 -13.18
C ASP A 81 -2.90 -6.66 -13.25
N SER A 82 -3.77 -6.07 -14.04
CA SER A 82 -3.83 -4.61 -14.15
C SER A 82 -4.16 -3.97 -12.80
N GLU A 83 -5.15 -4.51 -12.10
CA GLU A 83 -5.52 -4.01 -10.78
C GLU A 83 -4.39 -4.15 -9.77
N VAL A 84 -3.71 -5.29 -9.77
CA VAL A 84 -2.60 -5.53 -8.85
C VAL A 84 -1.45 -4.56 -9.13
N ARG A 85 -1.14 -4.33 -10.40
CA ARG A 85 -0.09 -3.38 -10.77
C ARG A 85 -0.41 -1.96 -10.31
N LYS A 86 -1.66 -1.54 -10.46
CA LYS A 86 -2.12 -0.24 -9.97
C LYS A 86 -2.01 -0.16 -8.46
N HIS A 87 -2.37 -1.25 -7.80
CA HIS A 87 -2.27 -1.32 -6.34
C HIS A 87 -0.83 -1.22 -5.86
N LEU A 88 0.09 -1.91 -6.53
CA LEU A 88 1.51 -1.84 -6.21
C LEU A 88 2.07 -0.42 -6.40
N LYS A 89 1.60 0.29 -7.42
CA LYS A 89 1.97 1.70 -7.61
C LYS A 89 1.41 2.58 -6.50
N SER A 90 0.17 2.35 -6.11
CA SER A 90 -0.46 3.12 -5.04
C SER A 90 0.24 2.89 -3.71
N PHE A 91 0.81 1.70 -3.51
CA PHE A 91 1.62 1.44 -2.33
C PHE A 91 2.80 2.40 -2.24
N LYS A 92 3.53 2.57 -3.34
CA LYS A 92 4.70 3.46 -3.34
C LYS A 92 4.31 4.89 -3.01
N LYS A 93 3.19 5.34 -3.55
CA LYS A 93 2.71 6.69 -3.27
C LYS A 93 2.34 6.84 -1.80
N LEU A 94 1.60 5.89 -1.27
CA LEU A 94 1.17 5.93 0.12
C LEU A 94 2.37 5.82 1.06
N GLU A 95 3.32 4.95 0.76
CA GLU A 95 4.55 4.83 1.52
C GLU A 95 5.30 6.15 1.56
N SER A 96 5.44 6.80 0.42
CA SER A 96 6.10 8.09 0.32
C SER A 96 5.37 9.16 1.13
N ASP A 97 4.05 9.19 1.02
CA ASP A 97 3.24 10.17 1.77
C ASP A 97 3.38 9.98 3.28
N MET A 98 3.34 8.74 3.74
CA MET A 98 3.49 8.42 5.15
C MET A 98 4.89 8.74 5.65
N ALA A 99 5.91 8.40 4.86
CA ALA A 99 7.30 8.68 5.23
C ALA A 99 7.54 10.18 5.31
N SER A 100 7.02 10.95 4.36
CA SER A 100 7.13 12.41 4.39
C SER A 100 6.47 13.01 5.62
N TYR A 101 5.29 12.52 5.94
CA TYR A 101 4.59 12.99 7.14
C TYR A 101 5.40 12.71 8.40
N LEU A 102 5.94 11.51 8.53
CA LEU A 102 6.74 11.13 9.69
C LEU A 102 8.02 11.95 9.81
N LEU A 103 8.66 12.24 8.68
CA LEU A 103 9.84 13.09 8.66
C LEU A 103 9.51 14.53 9.08
N ASP A 104 8.44 15.07 8.56
CA ASP A 104 8.02 16.42 8.89
C ASP A 104 7.66 16.54 10.37
N THR A 105 6.98 15.53 10.89
CA THR A 105 6.61 15.50 12.30
C THR A 105 7.85 15.45 13.19
N ASN A 106 8.87 14.70 12.79
CA ASN A 106 10.10 14.57 13.56
C ASN A 106 10.92 15.86 13.63
N LYS A 107 10.74 16.75 12.67
CA LYS A 107 11.52 18.00 12.65
C LYS A 107 11.22 18.91 13.83
N TYR A 108 10.11 18.70 14.49
CA TYR A 108 9.67 19.55 15.59
C TYR A 108 9.96 18.96 16.96
N TYR A 109 10.72 17.88 16.99
CA TYR A 109 11.11 17.24 18.24
C TYR A 109 12.63 17.20 18.42
#